data_0fdaf365e3fea3d0442b45ac6503d7cd
#
_entry.id   0fdaf365e3fea3d0442b45ac6503d7cd
#
_cell.length_a   1.000
_cell.length_b   1.000
_cell.length_c   1.000
_cell.angle_alpha   90.00
_cell.angle_beta   90.00
_cell.angle_gamma   90.00
#
_symmetry.space_group_name_H-M   'P 1'
#
loop_
_entity.id
_entity.type
_entity.pdbx_description
1 polymer ?
#
loop_
_entity_poly.entity_id
_entity_poly.type
_entity_poly.pdbx_seq_one_letter_code
_entity_poly.pdbx_strand_id
1 'polypeptide(L)'
;SIDHPWINKALERAQQKVEARNFDIRKTLIKFDNVLNDQRHVVFSQRKNAMSSGDIFGYSDEFLKEIIEDLIKLKIQKLSNPKSSEFSNRIKQILGKNFTDQEFEELIASKDEELKEKILSKFNETRNERIKILGEDYAKEIEKRIFLQSIDLNWKSHIQYLEQLRQVIG
;
A
#
# COMPACT_ATOMS: atom_id res chain seq x y z
N SER A 1 -2.10 -8.47 57.01
CA SER A 1 -2.19 -9.49 55.99
C SER A 1 -3.40 -9.26 55.09
N ILE A 2 -3.21 -9.43 53.84
CA ILE A 2 -4.09 -9.04 52.75
C ILE A 2 -4.97 -10.22 52.29
N ASP A 3 -5.36 -11.10 53.17
CA ASP A 3 -6.11 -12.31 52.84
C ASP A 3 -7.64 -12.12 52.98
N HIS A 4 -8.17 -11.09 52.35
CA HIS A 4 -9.60 -10.91 52.30
C HIS A 4 -10.18 -11.58 51.05
N PRO A 5 -11.26 -12.40 51.16
CA PRO A 5 -11.83 -13.11 50.00
C PRO A 5 -12.24 -12.24 48.84
N TRP A 6 -12.66 -11.02 49.10
CA TRP A 6 -13.06 -10.08 48.07
C TRP A 6 -11.85 -9.53 47.26
N ILE A 7 -10.72 -9.31 47.95
CA ILE A 7 -9.49 -8.88 47.30
C ILE A 7 -8.96 -10.01 46.41
N ASN A 8 -9.01 -11.26 46.85
CA ASN A 8 -8.60 -12.40 46.06
C ASN A 8 -9.49 -12.56 44.80
N LYS A 9 -10.82 -12.40 44.93
CA LYS A 9 -11.73 -12.42 43.79
C LYS A 9 -11.47 -11.26 42.83
N ALA A 10 -11.19 -10.05 43.32
CA ALA A 10 -10.86 -8.90 42.49
C ALA A 10 -9.57 -9.15 41.73
N LEU A 11 -8.54 -9.74 42.36
CA LEU A 11 -7.27 -10.08 41.69
C LEU A 11 -7.46 -11.16 40.62
N GLU A 12 -8.28 -12.20 40.92
CA GLU A 12 -8.60 -13.23 39.92
C GLU A 12 -9.30 -12.63 38.70
N ARG A 13 -10.28 -11.76 38.90
CA ARG A 13 -10.99 -11.09 37.82
C ARG A 13 -10.05 -10.21 37.00
N ALA A 14 -9.16 -9.47 37.64
CA ALA A 14 -8.16 -8.66 37.00
C ALA A 14 -7.21 -9.53 36.16
N GLN A 15 -6.75 -10.66 36.72
CA GLN A 15 -5.90 -11.61 36.04
C GLN A 15 -6.58 -12.21 34.81
N GLN A 16 -7.85 -12.61 34.93
CA GLN A 16 -8.64 -13.12 33.82
C GLN A 16 -8.81 -12.10 32.71
N LYS A 17 -9.02 -10.83 33.04
CA LYS A 17 -9.11 -9.75 32.04
C LYS A 17 -7.79 -9.54 31.32
N VAL A 18 -6.67 -9.56 32.04
CA VAL A 18 -5.33 -9.46 31.45
C VAL A 18 -5.04 -10.60 30.50
N GLU A 19 -5.36 -11.83 30.90
CA GLU A 19 -5.18 -13.02 30.07
C GLU A 19 -6.04 -12.97 28.81
N ALA A 20 -7.31 -12.59 28.93
CA ALA A 20 -8.21 -12.42 27.80
C ALA A 20 -7.70 -11.37 26.81
N ARG A 21 -7.23 -10.22 27.31
CA ARG A 21 -6.63 -9.16 26.49
C ARG A 21 -5.37 -9.65 25.78
N ASN A 22 -4.48 -10.34 26.48
CA ASN A 22 -3.26 -10.90 25.91
C ASN A 22 -3.55 -11.93 24.84
N PHE A 23 -4.58 -12.77 25.04
CA PHE A 23 -5.05 -13.71 24.03
C PHE A 23 -5.55 -13.01 22.77
N ASP A 24 -6.37 -11.97 22.92
CA ASP A 24 -6.88 -11.19 21.80
C ASP A 24 -5.75 -10.49 21.02
N ILE A 25 -4.77 -9.91 21.71
CA ILE A 25 -3.59 -9.29 21.10
C ILE A 25 -2.81 -10.35 20.29
N ARG A 26 -2.52 -11.52 20.84
CA ARG A 26 -1.81 -12.59 20.14
C ARG A 26 -2.58 -13.06 18.92
N LYS A 27 -3.89 -13.22 19.03
CA LYS A 27 -4.76 -13.61 17.91
C LYS A 27 -4.71 -12.58 16.78
N THR A 28 -4.74 -11.30 17.12
CA THR A 28 -4.64 -10.21 16.15
C THR A 28 -3.27 -10.20 15.48
N LEU A 29 -2.18 -10.38 16.23
CA LEU A 29 -0.83 -10.45 15.68
C LEU A 29 -0.65 -11.63 14.71
N ILE A 30 -1.22 -12.79 15.04
CA ILE A 30 -1.21 -13.95 14.14
C ILE A 30 -1.96 -13.64 12.84
N LYS A 31 -3.10 -12.96 12.89
CA LYS A 31 -3.82 -12.52 11.70
C LYS A 31 -2.99 -11.58 10.84
N PHE A 32 -2.28 -10.62 11.44
CA PHE A 32 -1.37 -9.74 10.72
C PHE A 32 -0.25 -10.52 10.04
N ASP A 33 0.37 -11.44 10.73
CA ASP A 33 1.45 -12.27 10.18
C ASP A 33 0.96 -13.13 9.01
N ASN A 34 -0.25 -13.67 9.09
CA ASN A 34 -0.87 -14.44 8.00
C ASN A 34 -1.16 -13.55 6.78
N VAL A 35 -1.69 -12.35 6.99
CA VAL A 35 -1.94 -11.38 5.90
C VAL A 35 -0.64 -10.99 5.23
N LEU A 36 0.41 -10.69 6.00
CA LEU A 36 1.74 -10.37 5.46
C LEU A 36 2.31 -11.51 4.64
N ASN A 37 2.16 -12.75 5.12
CA ASN A 37 2.65 -13.93 4.41
C ASN A 37 1.91 -14.15 3.09
N ASP A 38 0.58 -14.05 3.11
CA ASP A 38 -0.25 -14.18 1.90
C ASP A 38 0.10 -13.11 0.88
N GLN A 39 0.28 -11.86 1.30
CA GLN A 39 0.67 -10.77 0.41
C GLN A 39 2.08 -10.96 -0.15
N ARG A 40 3.00 -11.49 0.64
CA ARG A 40 4.34 -11.83 0.18
C ARG A 40 4.29 -12.84 -0.98
N HIS A 41 3.45 -13.85 -0.87
CA HIS A 41 3.23 -14.82 -1.95
C HIS A 41 2.64 -14.19 -3.20
N VAL A 42 1.65 -13.29 -3.06
CA VAL A 42 1.05 -12.57 -4.18
C VAL A 42 2.09 -11.71 -4.89
N VAL A 43 2.87 -10.94 -4.15
CA VAL A 43 3.93 -10.08 -4.70
C VAL A 43 4.99 -10.91 -5.42
N PHE A 44 5.43 -12.03 -4.82
CA PHE A 44 6.40 -12.93 -5.45
C PHE A 44 5.86 -13.51 -6.76
N SER A 45 4.59 -13.93 -6.79
CA SER A 45 3.94 -14.44 -7.99
C SER A 45 3.82 -13.38 -9.07
N GLN A 46 3.47 -12.15 -8.73
CA GLN A 46 3.41 -11.02 -9.66
C GLN A 46 4.77 -10.73 -10.28
N ARG A 47 5.84 -10.71 -9.48
CA ARG A 47 7.21 -10.52 -9.97
C ARG A 47 7.62 -11.61 -10.94
N LYS A 48 7.37 -12.87 -10.59
CA LYS A 48 7.70 -14.03 -11.42
C LYS A 48 6.94 -13.99 -12.75
N ASN A 49 5.66 -13.70 -12.72
CA ASN A 49 4.82 -13.62 -13.91
C ASN A 49 5.27 -12.47 -14.83
N ALA A 50 5.58 -11.31 -14.26
CA ALA A 50 6.07 -10.16 -15.02
C ALA A 50 7.40 -10.45 -15.73
N MET A 51 8.32 -11.18 -15.07
CA MET A 51 9.61 -11.54 -15.65
C MET A 51 9.49 -12.53 -16.80
N SER A 52 8.54 -13.47 -16.74
CA SER A 52 8.37 -14.54 -17.72
C SER A 52 7.40 -14.19 -18.85
N SER A 53 6.57 -13.16 -18.69
CA SER A 53 5.54 -12.79 -19.65
C SER A 53 6.05 -11.81 -20.71
N GLY A 54 5.57 -11.98 -21.95
CA GLY A 54 5.73 -10.99 -23.01
C GLY A 54 4.78 -9.80 -22.91
N ASP A 55 3.78 -9.84 -22.01
CA ASP A 55 2.74 -8.81 -21.85
C ASP A 55 2.96 -7.96 -20.59
N ILE A 56 4.16 -7.37 -20.47
CA ILE A 56 4.46 -6.48 -19.34
C ILE A 56 3.56 -5.25 -19.30
N PHE A 57 3.13 -4.74 -20.46
CA PHE A 57 2.25 -3.57 -20.52
C PHE A 57 0.89 -3.85 -19.87
N GLY A 58 0.32 -5.03 -20.11
CA GLY A 58 -0.92 -5.46 -19.46
C GLY A 58 -0.77 -5.60 -17.95
N TYR A 59 0.30 -6.21 -17.47
CA TYR A 59 0.60 -6.33 -16.03
C TYR A 59 0.80 -4.96 -15.36
N SER A 60 1.53 -4.06 -16.02
CA SER A 60 1.72 -2.69 -15.53
C SER A 60 0.40 -1.92 -15.44
N ASP A 61 -0.47 -2.07 -16.43
CA ASP A 61 -1.77 -1.39 -16.44
C ASP A 61 -2.67 -1.88 -15.31
N GLU A 62 -2.72 -3.17 -15.06
CA GLU A 62 -3.49 -3.74 -13.94
C GLU A 62 -2.95 -3.26 -12.59
N PHE A 63 -1.64 -3.29 -12.42
CA PHE A 63 -0.98 -2.82 -11.21
C PHE A 63 -1.22 -1.33 -10.97
N LEU A 64 -1.16 -0.52 -12.01
CA LEU A 64 -1.44 0.91 -11.93
C LEU A 64 -2.88 1.18 -11.50
N LYS A 65 -3.84 0.41 -11.99
CA LYS A 65 -5.25 0.52 -11.56
C LYS A 65 -5.41 0.22 -10.07
N GLU A 66 -4.73 -0.81 -9.56
CA GLU A 66 -4.73 -1.13 -8.13
C GLU A 66 -4.14 0.01 -7.30
N ILE A 67 -3.02 0.58 -7.74
CA ILE A 67 -2.41 1.74 -7.07
C ILE A 67 -3.34 2.94 -7.05
N ILE A 68 -4.03 3.21 -8.15
CA ILE A 68 -4.99 4.32 -8.25
C ILE A 68 -6.16 4.12 -7.28
N GLU A 69 -6.68 2.91 -7.17
CA GLU A 69 -7.74 2.58 -6.21
C GLU A 69 -7.28 2.81 -4.77
N ASP A 70 -6.06 2.40 -4.43
CA ASP A 70 -5.47 2.65 -3.11
C ASP A 70 -5.29 4.14 -2.84
N LEU A 71 -4.87 4.92 -3.84
CA LEU A 71 -4.76 6.38 -3.73
C LEU A 71 -6.12 7.05 -3.50
N ILE A 72 -7.17 6.57 -4.16
CA ILE A 72 -8.54 7.08 -3.96
C ILE A 72 -9.00 6.81 -2.54
N LYS A 73 -8.73 5.63 -1.99
CA LYS A 73 -9.03 5.30 -0.60
C LYS A 73 -8.30 6.22 0.39
N LEU A 74 -7.03 6.49 0.15
CA LEU A 74 -6.24 7.43 0.96
C LEU A 74 -6.77 8.87 0.86
N LYS A 75 -7.23 9.28 -0.31
CA LYS A 75 -7.84 10.58 -0.52
C LYS A 75 -9.13 10.75 0.31
N ILE A 76 -9.95 9.71 0.36
CA ILE A 76 -11.16 9.69 1.19
C ILE A 76 -10.79 9.81 2.68
N GLN A 77 -9.76 9.10 3.12
CA GLN A 77 -9.25 9.22 4.49
C GLN A 77 -8.74 10.62 4.81
N LYS A 78 -8.10 11.30 3.85
CA LYS A 78 -7.65 12.69 4.02
C LYS A 78 -8.82 13.65 4.22
N LEU A 79 -9.93 13.44 3.53
CA LEU A 79 -11.16 14.23 3.73
C LEU A 79 -11.72 14.04 5.14
N SER A 80 -11.59 12.86 5.72
CA SER A 80 -11.99 12.56 7.09
C SER A 80 -10.99 13.08 8.13
N ASN A 81 -9.72 13.19 7.78
CA ASN A 81 -8.65 13.70 8.64
C ASN A 81 -7.73 14.66 7.87
N PRO A 82 -8.04 15.97 7.85
CA PRO A 82 -7.28 16.97 7.08
C PRO A 82 -5.81 17.10 7.47
N LYS A 83 -5.42 16.63 8.65
CA LYS A 83 -4.02 16.65 9.13
C LYS A 83 -3.18 15.50 8.57
N SER A 84 -3.80 14.51 7.93
CA SER A 84 -3.08 13.39 7.33
C SER A 84 -2.37 13.84 6.06
N SER A 85 -1.07 13.62 5.99
CA SER A 85 -0.23 13.86 4.82
C SER A 85 0.03 12.59 3.99
N GLU A 86 -0.57 11.47 4.37
CA GLU A 86 -0.31 10.16 3.74
C GLU A 86 -0.64 10.16 2.25
N PHE A 87 -1.77 10.73 1.87
CA PHE A 87 -2.18 10.82 0.46
C PHE A 87 -1.16 11.59 -0.38
N SER A 88 -0.77 12.78 0.08
CA SER A 88 0.21 13.63 -0.62
C SER A 88 1.57 12.96 -0.71
N ASN A 89 2.04 12.33 0.37
CA ASN A 89 3.30 11.61 0.40
C ASN A 89 3.28 10.40 -0.52
N ARG A 90 2.17 9.67 -0.53
CA ARG A 90 2.00 8.48 -1.37
C ARG A 90 2.00 8.83 -2.85
N ILE A 91 1.27 9.87 -3.24
CA ILE A 91 1.27 10.38 -4.62
C ILE A 91 2.68 10.79 -5.04
N LYS A 92 3.38 11.57 -4.24
CA LYS A 92 4.75 12.00 -4.54
C LYS A 92 5.71 10.82 -4.67
N GLN A 93 5.56 9.80 -3.85
CA GLN A 93 6.38 8.62 -3.88
C GLN A 93 6.18 7.79 -5.16
N ILE A 94 4.94 7.64 -5.59
CA ILE A 94 4.58 6.82 -6.76
C ILE A 94 4.81 7.59 -8.06
N LEU A 95 4.43 8.86 -8.11
CA LEU A 95 4.36 9.68 -9.33
C LEU A 95 5.44 10.76 -9.41
N GLY A 96 6.29 10.90 -8.40
CA GLY A 96 7.19 12.04 -8.21
C GLY A 96 8.14 12.37 -9.33
N LYS A 97 8.44 11.42 -10.22
CA LYS A 97 9.32 11.64 -11.36
C LYS A 97 8.58 12.12 -12.63
N ASN A 98 7.26 11.93 -12.68
CA ASN A 98 6.46 12.16 -13.89
C ASN A 98 5.57 13.39 -13.81
N PHE A 99 5.45 14.00 -12.63
CA PHE A 99 4.56 15.13 -12.37
C PHE A 99 5.32 16.29 -11.74
N THR A 100 4.95 17.51 -12.12
CA THR A 100 5.43 18.73 -11.47
C THR A 100 4.65 18.98 -10.17
N ASP A 101 5.17 19.86 -9.29
CA ASP A 101 4.48 20.23 -8.06
C ASP A 101 3.09 20.81 -8.31
N GLN A 102 2.93 21.59 -9.36
CA GLN A 102 1.64 22.14 -9.76
C GLN A 102 0.66 21.04 -10.20
N GLU A 103 1.12 20.06 -10.97
CA GLU A 103 0.32 18.91 -11.37
C GLU A 103 -0.11 18.08 -10.16
N PHE A 104 0.74 17.93 -9.13
CA PHE A 104 0.37 17.28 -7.88
C PHE A 104 -0.74 17.99 -7.13
N GLU A 105 -0.68 19.32 -7.04
CA GLU A 105 -1.72 20.12 -6.40
C GLU A 105 -3.07 19.98 -7.14
N GLU A 106 -3.04 19.98 -8.46
CA GLU A 106 -4.22 19.74 -9.29
C GLU A 106 -4.81 18.34 -9.06
N LEU A 107 -3.96 17.32 -8.95
CA LEU A 107 -4.38 15.95 -8.67
C LEU A 107 -5.03 15.82 -7.30
N ILE A 108 -4.47 16.46 -6.29
CA ILE A 108 -5.01 16.44 -4.93
C ILE A 108 -6.40 17.12 -4.88
N ALA A 109 -6.60 18.16 -5.65
CA ALA A 109 -7.84 18.91 -5.70
C ALA A 109 -8.89 18.30 -6.64
N SER A 110 -8.52 17.35 -7.52
CA SER A 110 -9.40 16.79 -8.55
C SER A 110 -10.37 15.74 -7.97
N LYS A 111 -11.45 15.49 -8.72
CA LYS A 111 -12.38 14.39 -8.44
C LYS A 111 -11.71 13.04 -8.73
N ASP A 112 -12.22 11.95 -8.14
CA ASP A 112 -11.65 10.62 -8.24
C ASP A 112 -11.50 10.13 -9.69
N GLU A 113 -12.51 10.36 -10.52
CA GLU A 113 -12.47 9.98 -11.94
C GLU A 113 -11.45 10.81 -12.73
N GLU A 114 -11.34 12.10 -12.46
CA GLU A 114 -10.33 12.97 -13.07
C GLU A 114 -8.93 12.58 -12.65
N LEU A 115 -8.74 12.23 -11.38
CA LEU A 115 -7.48 11.72 -10.84
C LEU A 115 -7.04 10.47 -11.59
N LYS A 116 -7.95 9.51 -11.75
CA LYS A 116 -7.70 8.27 -12.48
C LYS A 116 -7.32 8.52 -13.93
N GLU A 117 -8.07 9.34 -14.64
CA GLU A 117 -7.82 9.67 -16.06
C GLU A 117 -6.48 10.37 -16.23
N LYS A 118 -6.16 11.36 -15.41
CA LYS A 118 -4.89 12.09 -15.48
C LYS A 118 -3.69 11.19 -15.27
N ILE A 119 -3.75 10.31 -14.28
CA ILE A 119 -2.66 9.36 -14.00
C ILE A 119 -2.51 8.38 -15.16
N LEU A 120 -3.58 7.78 -15.63
CA LEU A 120 -3.54 6.83 -16.75
C LEU A 120 -3.04 7.48 -18.03
N SER A 121 -3.50 8.68 -18.34
CA SER A 121 -3.06 9.44 -19.52
C SER A 121 -1.56 9.74 -19.47
N LYS A 122 -1.05 10.14 -18.31
CA LYS A 122 0.37 10.46 -18.14
C LYS A 122 1.26 9.23 -18.32
N PHE A 123 0.87 8.12 -17.73
CA PHE A 123 1.61 6.88 -17.91
C PHE A 123 1.57 6.35 -19.34
N ASN A 124 0.42 6.44 -20.01
CA ASN A 124 0.30 6.07 -21.43
C ASN A 124 1.14 6.96 -22.34
N GLU A 125 1.14 8.26 -22.12
CA GLU A 125 1.98 9.20 -22.86
C GLU A 125 3.46 8.87 -22.69
N THR A 126 3.90 8.66 -21.47
CA THR A 126 5.30 8.32 -21.15
C THR A 126 5.69 7.00 -21.79
N ARG A 127 4.81 5.99 -21.76
CA ARG A 127 5.03 4.70 -22.43
C ARG A 127 5.16 4.86 -23.93
N ASN A 128 4.25 5.59 -24.56
CA ASN A 128 4.24 5.81 -26.01
C ASN A 128 5.48 6.57 -26.47
N GLU A 129 5.91 7.59 -25.74
CA GLU A 129 7.16 8.29 -26.01
C GLU A 129 8.37 7.36 -25.92
N ARG A 130 8.39 6.50 -24.91
CA ARG A 130 9.47 5.52 -24.73
C ARG A 130 9.52 4.51 -25.88
N ILE A 131 8.38 4.01 -26.30
CA ILE A 131 8.25 3.10 -27.45
C ILE A 131 8.74 3.79 -28.72
N LYS A 132 8.36 5.05 -28.92
CA LYS A 132 8.73 5.83 -30.10
C LYS A 132 10.24 6.07 -30.18
N ILE A 133 10.89 6.34 -29.05
CA ILE A 133 12.32 6.66 -28.98
C ILE A 133 13.18 5.39 -29.01
N LEU A 134 12.81 4.36 -28.26
CA LEU A 134 13.64 3.19 -28.00
C LEU A 134 13.23 1.93 -28.77
N GLY A 135 12.03 1.90 -29.32
CA GLY A 135 11.41 0.70 -29.87
C GLY A 135 10.69 -0.11 -28.81
N GLU A 136 9.81 -1.00 -29.27
CA GLU A 136 8.91 -1.76 -28.39
C GLU A 136 9.65 -2.72 -27.45
N ASP A 137 10.67 -3.42 -27.94
CA ASP A 137 11.42 -4.41 -27.13
C ASP A 137 12.18 -3.75 -25.99
N TYR A 138 12.88 -2.66 -26.25
CA TYR A 138 13.57 -1.90 -25.20
C TYR A 138 12.59 -1.24 -24.23
N ALA A 139 11.48 -0.74 -24.73
CA ALA A 139 10.44 -0.17 -23.89
C ALA A 139 9.87 -1.20 -22.91
N LYS A 140 9.65 -2.44 -23.38
CA LYS A 140 9.21 -3.54 -22.53
C LYS A 140 10.23 -3.88 -21.44
N GLU A 141 11.52 -3.93 -21.77
CA GLU A 141 12.57 -4.21 -20.79
C GLU A 141 12.67 -3.12 -19.72
N ILE A 142 12.56 -1.87 -20.11
CA ILE A 142 12.56 -0.74 -19.17
C ILE A 142 11.30 -0.80 -18.29
N GLU A 143 10.14 -1.09 -18.86
CA GLU A 143 8.89 -1.18 -18.11
C GLU A 143 8.89 -2.33 -17.13
N LYS A 144 9.49 -3.47 -17.45
CA LYS A 144 9.74 -4.57 -16.51
C LYS A 144 10.52 -4.09 -15.29
N ARG A 145 11.58 -3.32 -15.48
CA ARG A 145 12.39 -2.78 -14.39
C ARG A 145 11.58 -1.81 -13.53
N ILE A 146 10.85 -0.91 -14.16
CA ILE A 146 9.98 0.05 -13.46
C ILE A 146 8.89 -0.69 -12.68
N PHE A 147 8.27 -1.69 -13.28
CA PHE A 147 7.26 -2.53 -12.64
C PHE A 147 7.79 -3.23 -11.40
N LEU A 148 8.95 -3.87 -11.49
CA LEU A 148 9.58 -4.54 -10.35
C LEU A 148 9.94 -3.57 -9.22
N GLN A 149 10.50 -2.42 -9.56
CA GLN A 149 10.80 -1.36 -8.58
C GLN A 149 9.52 -0.83 -7.92
N SER A 150 8.46 -0.66 -8.69
CA SER A 150 7.17 -0.16 -8.17
C SER A 150 6.50 -1.17 -7.25
N ILE A 151 6.55 -2.45 -7.58
CA ILE A 151 6.06 -3.53 -6.71
C ILE A 151 6.83 -3.53 -5.39
N ASP A 152 8.14 -3.48 -5.43
CA ASP A 152 8.98 -3.50 -4.24
C ASP A 152 8.72 -2.28 -3.35
N LEU A 153 8.59 -1.11 -3.94
CA LEU A 153 8.29 0.12 -3.22
C LEU A 153 6.90 0.09 -2.58
N ASN A 154 5.91 -0.37 -3.32
CA ASN A 154 4.54 -0.52 -2.81
C ASN A 154 4.47 -1.54 -1.66
N TRP A 155 5.13 -2.67 -1.82
CA TRP A 155 5.23 -3.70 -0.79
C TRP A 155 5.92 -3.18 0.47
N LYS A 156 7.04 -2.50 0.34
CA LYS A 156 7.77 -1.89 1.46
C LYS A 156 6.91 -0.89 2.23
N SER A 157 6.19 -0.03 1.53
CA SER A 157 5.27 0.93 2.16
C SER A 157 4.13 0.25 2.89
N HIS A 158 3.60 -0.82 2.32
CA HIS A 158 2.52 -1.60 2.92
C HIS A 158 2.98 -2.32 4.20
N ILE A 159 4.17 -2.91 4.19
CA ILE A 159 4.77 -3.53 5.38
C ILE A 159 4.95 -2.48 6.49
N GLN A 160 5.47 -1.31 6.18
CA GLN A 160 5.66 -0.22 7.15
C GLN A 160 4.34 0.19 7.79
N TYR A 161 3.28 0.31 6.99
CA TYR A 161 1.94 0.62 7.48
C TYR A 161 1.42 -0.46 8.44
N LEU A 162 1.55 -1.73 8.09
CA LEU A 162 1.12 -2.85 8.92
C LEU A 162 1.94 -2.93 10.22
N GLU A 163 3.22 -2.68 10.17
CA GLU A 163 4.07 -2.63 11.38
C GLU A 163 3.67 -1.50 12.32
N GLN A 164 3.32 -0.34 11.80
CA GLN A 164 2.79 0.76 12.61
C GLN A 164 1.48 0.36 13.31
N LEU A 165 0.56 -0.29 12.62
CA LEU A 165 -0.66 -0.82 13.21
C LEU A 165 -0.36 -1.85 14.29
N ARG A 166 0.60 -2.73 14.06
CA ARG A 166 1.05 -3.73 15.03
C ARG A 166 1.55 -3.09 16.32
N GLN A 167 2.33 -2.01 16.23
CA GLN A 167 2.83 -1.28 17.39
C GLN A 167 1.70 -0.62 18.21
N VAL A 168 0.68 -0.12 17.55
CA VAL A 168 -0.49 0.47 18.20
C VAL A 168 -1.30 -0.59 18.96
N ILE A 169 -1.40 -1.78 18.42
CA ILE A 169 -2.15 -2.90 19.01
C ILE A 169 -1.33 -3.60 20.11
N GLY A 170 -0.06 -3.74 19.89
CA GLY A 170 0.87 -4.35 20.84
C GLY A 170 1.37 -3.35 21.86
#